data_a09e915f0fb3a36bd07146b95396aad1
#
_entry.id   a09e915f0fb3a36bd07146b95396aad1
#
_cell.length_a   1.000
_cell.length_b   1.000
_cell.length_c   1.000
_cell.angle_alpha   90.00
_cell.angle_beta   90.00
_cell.angle_gamma   90.00
#
_symmetry.space_group_name_H-M   'P 1'
#
loop_
_entity.id
_entity.type
_entity.pdbx_description
1 polymer ?
#
loop_
_entity_poly.entity_id
_entity_poly.type
_entity_poly.pdbx_seq_one_letter_code
_entity_poly.pdbx_strand_id
1 'polypeptide(L)'
;LDENAITKNPNKKRVLCKPDEDINTGDDILWNSVHWLCTNVDSDKEIYAKGIIERCNNTLKWQISTGEVKEYPCIILDKTSVYSDGLEQNKYFTIGDDQILVTVQNNFDTSQLKADKRFIFNQDENCIYELTKIQSLIQNGLLYLTMTKSQKGANDNLDLNLADYVDTNFVLTIL
;
A
#
# COMPACT_ATOMS: atom_id res chain seq x y z
N LEU A 1 11.64 25.70 -13.53
CA LEU A 1 11.28 24.34 -13.13
C LEU A 1 12.38 23.84 -12.21
N ASP A 2 12.12 23.86 -10.91
CA ASP A 2 13.07 23.37 -9.93
C ASP A 2 13.10 21.82 -9.97
N GLU A 3 13.93 21.29 -10.84
CA GLU A 3 14.22 19.84 -10.91
C GLU A 3 14.98 19.32 -9.67
N ASN A 4 15.41 20.18 -8.77
CA ASN A 4 16.46 19.88 -7.81
C ASN A 4 15.98 19.18 -6.52
N ALA A 5 14.70 19.18 -6.17
CA ALA A 5 14.23 18.61 -4.91
C ALA A 5 13.73 17.15 -5.04
N ILE A 6 13.20 16.77 -6.19
CA ILE A 6 12.62 15.41 -6.40
C ILE A 6 13.65 14.43 -6.97
N THR A 7 14.71 14.93 -7.60
CA THR A 7 15.77 14.09 -8.19
C THR A 7 16.63 13.34 -7.17
N LYS A 8 16.52 13.66 -5.88
CA LYS A 8 17.28 12.97 -4.82
C LYS A 8 16.65 11.66 -4.32
N ASN A 9 15.36 11.43 -4.57
CA ASN A 9 14.69 10.19 -4.16
C ASN A 9 14.30 9.36 -5.38
N PRO A 10 15.00 8.26 -5.67
CA PRO A 10 14.71 7.41 -6.83
C PRO A 10 13.33 6.76 -6.77
N ASN A 11 12.73 6.70 -5.58
CA ASN A 11 11.42 6.09 -5.35
C ASN A 11 10.26 7.10 -5.49
N LYS A 12 10.53 8.38 -5.70
CA LYS A 12 9.51 9.41 -5.95
C LYS A 12 9.73 10.06 -7.31
N LYS A 13 8.65 10.27 -8.05
CA LYS A 13 8.68 10.92 -9.36
C LYS A 13 7.52 11.90 -9.51
N ARG A 14 7.73 12.90 -10.32
CA ARG A 14 6.66 13.80 -10.76
C ARG A 14 6.12 13.32 -12.10
N VAL A 15 4.80 13.22 -12.19
CA VAL A 15 4.06 12.92 -13.42
C VAL A 15 3.38 14.17 -13.92
N LEU A 16 3.41 14.38 -15.23
CA LEU A 16 2.66 15.40 -15.94
C LEU A 16 1.73 14.68 -16.91
N CYS A 17 0.42 14.89 -16.75
CA CYS A 17 -0.58 14.36 -17.66
C CYS A 17 -1.03 15.44 -18.63
N LYS A 18 -1.52 15.04 -19.79
CA LYS A 18 -2.11 15.98 -20.74
C LYS A 18 -3.37 16.61 -20.14
N PRO A 19 -3.82 17.77 -20.66
CA PRO A 19 -4.97 18.47 -20.11
C PRO A 19 -6.28 17.69 -20.12
N ASP A 20 -6.41 16.72 -21.02
CA ASP A 20 -7.55 15.82 -21.21
C ASP A 20 -7.41 14.48 -20.44
N GLU A 21 -6.28 14.26 -19.78
CA GLU A 21 -6.03 13.09 -18.95
C GLU A 21 -6.10 13.48 -17.47
N ASP A 22 -6.84 12.70 -16.70
CA ASP A 22 -6.94 12.88 -15.25
C ASP A 22 -6.00 11.91 -14.54
N ILE A 23 -5.34 12.43 -13.49
CA ILE A 23 -4.64 11.66 -12.50
C ILE A 23 -5.24 11.99 -11.13
N ASN A 24 -5.48 10.99 -10.32
CA ASN A 24 -6.05 11.16 -8.99
C ASN A 24 -5.13 10.55 -7.93
N THR A 25 -5.17 11.11 -6.73
CA THR A 25 -4.50 10.50 -5.59
C THR A 25 -5.08 9.10 -5.36
N GLY A 26 -4.19 8.12 -5.20
CA GLY A 26 -4.56 6.72 -5.08
C GLY A 26 -4.51 5.93 -6.39
N ASP A 27 -4.32 6.58 -7.54
CA ASP A 27 -4.16 5.85 -8.80
C ASP A 27 -2.90 4.98 -8.78
N ASP A 28 -3.06 3.72 -9.20
CA ASP A 28 -1.96 2.80 -9.44
C ASP A 28 -1.48 2.92 -10.88
N ILE A 29 -0.23 3.28 -11.07
CA ILE A 29 0.38 3.53 -12.37
C ILE A 29 1.44 2.46 -12.63
N LEU A 30 1.22 1.62 -13.64
CA LEU A 30 2.22 0.67 -14.10
C LEU A 30 3.19 1.34 -15.08
N TRP A 31 4.43 1.54 -14.64
CA TRP A 31 5.48 2.11 -15.49
C TRP A 31 6.76 1.29 -15.42
N ASN A 32 7.28 0.88 -16.59
CA ASN A 32 8.44 -0.01 -16.72
C ASN A 32 8.31 -1.30 -15.86
N SER A 33 7.13 -1.93 -15.89
CA SER A 33 6.82 -3.14 -15.11
C SER A 33 6.91 -2.96 -13.58
N VAL A 34 6.85 -1.72 -13.11
CA VAL A 34 6.84 -1.36 -11.70
C VAL A 34 5.56 -0.58 -11.39
N HIS A 35 4.91 -0.93 -10.31
CA HIS A 35 3.75 -0.21 -9.80
C HIS A 35 4.18 1.04 -9.04
N TRP A 36 3.48 2.14 -9.30
CA TRP A 36 3.66 3.43 -8.66
C TRP A 36 2.33 3.94 -8.18
N LEU A 37 2.24 4.29 -6.92
CA LEU A 37 1.04 4.84 -6.31
C LEU A 37 1.09 6.36 -6.39
N CYS A 38 0.02 6.98 -6.92
CA CYS A 38 -0.10 8.43 -6.91
C CYS A 38 -0.39 8.91 -5.49
N THR A 39 0.57 9.59 -4.88
CA THR A 39 0.47 10.00 -3.47
C THR A 39 0.03 11.44 -3.30
N ASN A 40 0.12 12.25 -4.34
CA ASN A 40 -0.35 13.64 -4.30
C ASN A 40 -0.67 14.13 -5.70
N VAL A 41 -1.70 14.96 -5.84
CA VAL A 41 -2.07 15.64 -7.08
C VAL A 41 -2.15 17.12 -6.81
N ASP A 42 -1.56 17.91 -7.69
CA ASP A 42 -1.71 19.36 -7.69
C ASP A 42 -3.11 19.70 -8.24
N SER A 43 -3.92 20.33 -7.41
CA SER A 43 -5.30 20.70 -7.78
C SER A 43 -5.37 21.88 -8.75
N ASP A 44 -4.27 22.59 -8.95
CA ASP A 44 -4.22 23.78 -9.81
C ASP A 44 -3.93 23.37 -11.27
N LYS A 45 -5.01 23.01 -11.97
CA LYS A 45 -4.97 22.39 -13.31
C LYS A 45 -5.03 23.41 -14.45
N GLU A 46 -4.33 24.54 -14.39
CA GLU A 46 -4.46 25.55 -15.46
C GLU A 46 -3.99 25.04 -16.83
N ILE A 47 -2.97 24.19 -16.91
CA ILE A 47 -2.38 23.71 -18.18
C ILE A 47 -2.13 22.19 -18.20
N TYR A 48 -1.73 21.59 -17.07
CA TYR A 48 -1.45 20.17 -16.93
C TYR A 48 -1.96 19.62 -15.59
N ALA A 49 -2.41 18.39 -15.57
CA ALA A 49 -2.53 17.65 -14.31
C ALA A 49 -1.14 17.21 -13.86
N LYS A 50 -0.76 17.55 -12.63
CA LYS A 50 0.53 17.19 -12.05
C LYS A 50 0.31 16.29 -10.86
N GLY A 51 1.08 15.22 -10.77
CA GLY A 51 1.05 14.30 -9.63
C GLY A 51 2.44 13.94 -9.14
N ILE A 52 2.51 13.53 -7.88
CA ILE A 52 3.68 12.84 -7.30
C ILE A 52 3.32 11.40 -7.18
N ILE A 53 4.15 10.54 -7.78
CA ILE A 53 4.03 9.09 -7.68
C ILE A 53 5.18 8.53 -6.86
N GLU A 54 4.87 7.53 -6.06
CA GLU A 54 5.84 6.83 -5.24
C GLU A 54 5.85 5.34 -5.60
N ARG A 55 7.06 4.78 -5.69
CA ARG A 55 7.26 3.39 -6.10
C ARG A 55 6.70 2.45 -5.05
N CYS A 56 5.82 1.54 -5.45
CA CYS A 56 5.38 0.44 -4.61
C CYS A 56 6.55 -0.53 -4.39
N ASN A 57 6.80 -0.86 -3.15
CA ASN A 57 7.90 -1.75 -2.75
C ASN A 57 7.41 -3.12 -2.30
N ASN A 58 6.10 -3.30 -2.19
CA ASN A 58 5.50 -4.56 -1.80
C ASN A 58 4.06 -4.69 -2.35
N THR A 59 3.44 -5.82 -2.04
CA THR A 59 2.05 -6.12 -2.41
C THR A 59 1.28 -6.56 -1.18
N LEU A 60 0.16 -5.90 -0.93
CA LEU A 60 -0.80 -6.28 0.11
C LEU A 60 -1.71 -7.38 -0.45
N LYS A 61 -1.75 -8.54 0.23
CA LYS A 61 -2.44 -9.72 -0.28
C LYS A 61 -3.27 -10.38 0.81
N TRP A 62 -4.52 -10.71 0.50
CA TRP A 62 -5.39 -11.40 1.44
C TRP A 62 -6.48 -12.21 0.74
N GLN A 63 -7.01 -13.20 1.43
CA GLN A 63 -8.16 -13.96 0.98
C GLN A 63 -9.44 -13.42 1.62
N ILE A 64 -10.49 -13.27 0.81
CA ILE A 64 -11.83 -12.94 1.31
C ILE A 64 -12.63 -14.22 1.60
N SER A 65 -13.80 -14.07 2.25
CA SER A 65 -14.63 -15.20 2.70
C SER A 65 -15.10 -16.13 1.58
N THR A 66 -15.13 -15.67 0.35
CA THR A 66 -15.47 -16.48 -0.83
C THR A 66 -14.33 -17.36 -1.33
N GLY A 67 -13.13 -17.22 -0.75
CA GLY A 67 -11.91 -17.89 -1.20
C GLY A 67 -11.12 -17.11 -2.26
N GLU A 68 -11.68 -16.04 -2.81
CA GLU A 68 -10.99 -15.18 -3.76
C GLU A 68 -9.82 -14.45 -3.08
N VAL A 69 -8.70 -14.36 -3.77
CA VAL A 69 -7.51 -13.64 -3.31
C VAL A 69 -7.52 -12.24 -3.90
N LYS A 70 -7.39 -11.24 -3.05
CA LYS A 70 -7.20 -9.83 -3.42
C LYS A 70 -5.74 -9.46 -3.27
N GLU A 71 -5.24 -8.65 -4.22
CA GLU A 71 -3.83 -8.28 -4.32
C GLU A 71 -3.71 -6.85 -4.81
N TYR A 72 -3.03 -6.00 -4.03
CA TYR A 72 -2.85 -4.58 -4.33
C TYR A 72 -1.41 -4.14 -4.08
N PRO A 73 -0.77 -3.44 -5.04
CA PRO A 73 0.52 -2.83 -4.83
C PRO A 73 0.45 -1.82 -3.68
N CYS A 74 1.47 -1.81 -2.84
CA CYS A 74 1.51 -0.93 -1.69
C CYS A 74 2.92 -0.41 -1.41
N ILE A 75 2.96 0.64 -0.59
CA ILE A 75 4.20 1.23 -0.09
C ILE A 75 4.30 0.88 1.39
N ILE A 76 5.35 0.17 1.76
CA ILE A 76 5.65 -0.14 3.16
C ILE A 76 6.77 0.78 3.63
N LEU A 77 6.51 1.47 4.73
CA LEU A 77 7.49 2.29 5.44
C LEU A 77 7.78 1.63 6.79
N ASP A 78 9.04 1.38 7.02
CA ASP A 78 9.59 0.99 8.32
C ASP A 78 10.06 2.22 9.08
N LYS A 79 10.23 2.11 10.38
CA LYS A 79 10.73 3.15 11.28
C LYS A 79 12.03 3.81 10.80
N THR A 80 12.88 3.05 10.10
CA THR A 80 14.14 3.52 9.52
C THR A 80 13.97 4.29 8.21
N SER A 81 12.79 4.28 7.61
CA SER A 81 12.51 4.83 6.28
C SER A 81 11.83 6.20 6.30
N VAL A 82 11.82 6.87 7.45
CA VAL A 82 11.28 8.24 7.56
C VAL A 82 12.23 9.21 6.87
N TYR A 83 12.08 9.36 5.55
CA TYR A 83 12.75 10.40 4.80
C TYR A 83 12.00 11.71 4.98
N SER A 84 12.59 12.65 5.68
CA SER A 84 12.18 14.04 5.62
C SER A 84 12.77 14.65 4.34
N ASP A 85 12.01 14.67 3.26
CA ASP A 85 12.38 15.43 2.08
C ASP A 85 11.79 16.84 2.20
N GLY A 86 12.26 17.66 3.05
CA GLY A 86 12.06 19.10 3.20
C GLY A 86 10.76 19.79 2.73
N LEU A 87 9.88 19.10 2.02
CA LEU A 87 8.63 19.59 1.44
C LEU A 87 7.37 19.13 2.19
N GLU A 88 7.49 18.14 3.08
CA GLU A 88 6.37 17.66 3.90
C GLU A 88 6.60 17.94 5.39
N GLN A 89 6.63 19.19 5.75
CA GLN A 89 6.95 19.64 7.13
C GLN A 89 5.94 19.23 8.20
N ASN A 90 4.83 18.56 7.89
CA ASN A 90 3.74 18.35 8.85
C ASN A 90 3.17 16.92 8.91
N LYS A 91 3.79 15.92 8.31
CA LYS A 91 3.33 14.53 8.45
C LYS A 91 4.32 13.72 9.28
N TYR A 92 4.20 13.82 10.59
CA TYR A 92 4.91 12.94 11.52
C TYR A 92 4.07 11.70 11.81
N PHE A 93 4.45 10.58 11.25
CA PHE A 93 3.97 9.28 11.72
C PHE A 93 4.96 8.76 12.76
N THR A 94 4.52 8.64 14.00
CA THR A 94 5.30 7.91 15.00
C THR A 94 5.02 6.42 14.79
N ILE A 95 5.97 5.72 14.19
CA ILE A 95 5.91 4.26 14.05
C ILE A 95 6.57 3.68 15.31
N GLY A 96 5.84 2.84 16.04
CA GLY A 96 6.36 2.12 17.22
C GLY A 96 7.38 1.05 16.83
N ASP A 97 8.07 0.49 17.80
CA ASP A 97 8.90 -0.69 17.60
C ASP A 97 7.99 -1.85 17.11
N ASP A 98 8.47 -2.67 16.20
CA ASP A 98 7.73 -3.77 15.57
C ASP A 98 6.45 -3.36 14.79
N GLN A 99 6.35 -2.10 14.39
CA GLN A 99 5.26 -1.60 13.57
C GLN A 99 5.75 -1.18 12.18
N ILE A 100 4.85 -1.33 11.21
CA ILE A 100 5.02 -0.81 9.86
C ILE A 100 3.82 0.05 9.48
N LEU A 101 4.06 1.02 8.60
CA LEU A 101 3.00 1.78 7.94
C LEU A 101 2.89 1.33 6.50
N VAL A 102 1.69 0.92 6.10
CA VAL A 102 1.38 0.50 4.73
C VAL A 102 0.45 1.53 4.10
N THR A 103 0.84 2.06 2.95
CA THR A 103 0.00 2.94 2.14
C THR A 103 -0.47 2.18 0.92
N VAL A 104 -1.78 2.17 0.69
CA VAL A 104 -2.42 1.47 -0.43
C VAL A 104 -3.55 2.33 -0.99
N GLN A 105 -3.94 2.07 -2.24
CA GLN A 105 -5.12 2.68 -2.85
C GLN A 105 -6.36 2.44 -2.00
N ASN A 106 -7.17 3.48 -1.80
CA ASN A 106 -8.50 3.37 -1.20
C ASN A 106 -9.53 3.07 -2.29
N ASN A 107 -9.93 1.81 -2.39
CA ASN A 107 -10.95 1.34 -3.33
C ASN A 107 -11.99 0.47 -2.63
N PHE A 108 -12.91 -0.12 -3.39
CA PHE A 108 -13.98 -0.95 -2.84
C PHE A 108 -13.46 -2.09 -1.97
N ASP A 109 -12.44 -2.82 -2.41
CA ASP A 109 -11.90 -3.98 -1.69
C ASP A 109 -11.10 -3.57 -0.45
N THR A 110 -10.20 -2.60 -0.60
CA THR A 110 -9.34 -2.14 0.50
C THR A 110 -10.11 -1.41 1.59
N SER A 111 -11.21 -0.73 1.23
CA SER A 111 -12.09 -0.05 2.19
C SER A 111 -12.85 -1.02 3.12
N GLN A 112 -12.93 -2.31 2.75
CA GLN A 112 -13.55 -3.35 3.56
C GLN A 112 -12.59 -4.02 4.55
N LEU A 113 -11.31 -3.67 4.54
CA LEU A 113 -10.35 -4.17 5.51
C LEU A 113 -10.78 -3.77 6.92
N LYS A 114 -10.55 -4.67 7.86
CA LYS A 114 -10.87 -4.47 9.28
C LYS A 114 -9.62 -4.70 10.12
N ALA A 115 -9.61 -4.11 11.31
CA ALA A 115 -8.62 -4.45 12.32
C ALA A 115 -8.57 -5.96 12.58
N ASP A 116 -7.48 -6.44 13.12
CA ASP A 116 -7.17 -7.84 13.41
C ASP A 116 -6.93 -8.72 12.17
N LYS A 117 -7.02 -8.15 10.95
CA LYS A 117 -6.63 -8.87 9.73
C LYS A 117 -5.11 -8.98 9.66
N ARG A 118 -4.63 -10.21 9.42
CA ARG A 118 -3.19 -10.48 9.31
C ARG A 118 -2.73 -10.54 7.85
N PHE A 119 -1.47 -10.18 7.63
CA PHE A 119 -0.83 -10.14 6.32
C PHE A 119 0.56 -10.73 6.40
N ILE A 120 0.99 -11.41 5.34
CA ILE A 120 2.33 -11.97 5.19
C ILE A 120 3.02 -11.24 4.04
N PHE A 121 4.25 -10.84 4.25
CA PHE A 121 5.09 -10.22 3.23
C PHE A 121 6.33 -11.06 2.97
N ASN A 122 6.81 -11.03 1.72
CA ASN A 122 8.08 -11.64 1.29
C ASN A 122 8.22 -13.14 1.56
N GLN A 123 7.11 -13.88 1.74
CA GLN A 123 7.14 -15.32 2.04
C GLN A 123 7.95 -15.66 3.32
N ASP A 124 8.03 -14.71 4.24
CA ASP A 124 8.88 -14.80 5.44
C ASP A 124 8.00 -14.84 6.71
N GLU A 125 8.24 -15.82 7.56
CA GLU A 125 7.56 -15.94 8.86
C GLU A 125 7.89 -14.79 9.83
N ASN A 126 8.99 -14.08 9.60
CA ASN A 126 9.35 -12.89 10.36
C ASN A 126 8.64 -11.63 9.85
N CYS A 127 7.99 -11.71 8.70
CA CYS A 127 7.28 -10.61 8.04
C CYS A 127 5.76 -10.79 8.08
N ILE A 128 5.23 -11.23 9.22
CA ILE A 128 3.80 -11.36 9.50
C ILE A 128 3.36 -10.20 10.37
N TYR A 129 2.33 -9.49 9.91
CA TYR A 129 1.82 -8.30 10.58
C TYR A 129 0.30 -8.34 10.71
N GLU A 130 -0.21 -7.78 11.79
CA GLU A 130 -1.63 -7.64 12.09
C GLU A 130 -2.03 -6.19 11.96
N LEU A 131 -3.13 -5.93 11.28
CA LEU A 131 -3.69 -4.61 11.06
C LEU A 131 -4.30 -4.07 12.36
N THR A 132 -3.72 -3.02 12.91
CA THR A 132 -4.15 -2.42 14.19
C THR A 132 -4.89 -1.11 14.00
N LYS A 133 -4.62 -0.37 12.92
CA LYS A 133 -5.26 0.93 12.67
C LYS A 133 -5.45 1.18 11.19
N ILE A 134 -6.60 1.73 10.82
CA ILE A 134 -6.95 2.15 9.47
C ILE A 134 -7.24 3.65 9.48
N GLN A 135 -6.61 4.39 8.59
CA GLN A 135 -6.80 5.84 8.45
C GLN A 135 -7.11 6.18 6.99
N SER A 136 -8.35 6.58 6.72
CA SER A 136 -8.83 6.99 5.40
C SER A 136 -9.03 8.51 5.27
N LEU A 137 -8.95 9.24 6.38
CA LEU A 137 -9.27 10.67 6.43
C LEU A 137 -8.07 11.58 6.17
N ILE A 138 -6.85 11.02 6.10
CA ILE A 138 -5.63 11.81 5.93
C ILE A 138 -5.54 12.37 4.51
N GLN A 139 -5.86 11.52 3.54
CA GLN A 139 -5.81 11.88 2.14
C GLN A 139 -6.81 11.07 1.32
N ASN A 140 -7.63 11.75 0.54
CA ASN A 140 -8.60 11.10 -0.34
C ASN A 140 -7.88 10.19 -1.35
N GLY A 141 -8.44 9.00 -1.61
CA GLY A 141 -7.86 8.03 -2.54
C GLY A 141 -6.80 7.11 -1.94
N LEU A 142 -6.33 7.35 -0.71
CA LEU A 142 -5.34 6.52 -0.02
C LEU A 142 -5.86 5.99 1.31
N LEU A 143 -5.44 4.77 1.65
CA LEU A 143 -5.54 4.19 2.98
C LEU A 143 -4.15 4.08 3.60
N TYR A 144 -4.05 4.51 4.85
CA TYR A 144 -2.87 4.34 5.68
C TYR A 144 -3.17 3.29 6.75
N LEU A 145 -2.46 2.18 6.68
CA LEU A 145 -2.67 1.02 7.53
C LEU A 145 -1.47 0.89 8.47
N THR A 146 -1.70 1.02 9.77
CA THR A 146 -0.69 0.71 10.77
C THR A 146 -0.82 -0.76 11.13
N MET A 147 0.28 -1.49 11.02
CA MET A 147 0.34 -2.91 11.31
C MET A 147 1.42 -3.19 12.34
N THR A 148 1.15 -4.11 13.25
CA THR A 148 2.09 -4.55 14.29
C THR A 148 2.52 -5.98 13.99
N LYS A 149 3.78 -6.28 14.27
CA LYS A 149 4.33 -7.63 14.07
C LYS A 149 3.50 -8.66 14.82
N SER A 150 3.17 -9.74 14.13
CA SER A 150 2.36 -10.84 14.65
C SER A 150 3.10 -12.18 14.49
N GLN A 151 2.62 -13.20 15.17
CA GLN A 151 3.17 -14.55 15.07
C GLN A 151 2.51 -15.32 13.94
N LYS A 152 3.22 -16.35 13.44
CA LYS A 152 2.69 -17.29 12.46
C LYS A 152 1.52 -18.07 13.03
N GLY A 153 0.40 -18.07 12.32
CA GLY A 153 -0.77 -18.86 12.61
C GLY A 153 -0.71 -20.26 11.97
N ALA A 154 -1.55 -21.16 12.45
CA ALA A 154 -1.60 -22.55 11.95
C ALA A 154 -2.04 -22.65 10.47
N ASN A 155 -2.87 -21.71 10.01
CA ASN A 155 -3.43 -21.69 8.66
C ASN A 155 -2.71 -20.68 7.73
N ASP A 156 -1.53 -20.24 8.11
CA ASP A 156 -0.77 -19.29 7.29
C ASP A 156 -0.04 -20.03 6.15
N ASN A 157 -0.24 -19.56 4.93
CA ASN A 157 0.45 -20.05 3.74
C ASN A 157 1.51 -19.04 3.32
N LEU A 158 2.77 -19.32 3.67
CA LEU A 158 3.91 -18.44 3.36
C LEU A 158 4.18 -18.36 1.86
N ASP A 159 4.06 -19.48 1.14
CA ASP A 159 4.36 -19.53 -0.30
C ASP A 159 3.42 -18.62 -1.11
N LEU A 160 2.17 -18.49 -0.65
CA LEU A 160 1.16 -17.64 -1.26
C LEU A 160 1.12 -16.22 -0.67
N ASN A 161 1.87 -15.92 0.40
CA ASN A 161 1.75 -14.70 1.20
C ASN A 161 0.33 -14.49 1.76
N LEU A 162 -0.34 -15.56 2.19
CA LEU A 162 -1.70 -15.50 2.70
C LEU A 162 -1.75 -15.90 4.17
N ALA A 163 -2.09 -14.95 5.03
CA ALA A 163 -2.44 -15.26 6.41
C ALA A 163 -3.88 -15.77 6.47
N ASP A 164 -4.16 -16.64 7.45
CA ASP A 164 -5.47 -17.23 7.66
C ASP A 164 -6.06 -17.87 6.38
N TYR A 165 -5.21 -18.56 5.62
CA TYR A 165 -5.56 -19.18 4.35
C TYR A 165 -6.58 -20.32 4.55
N VAL A 166 -7.61 -20.33 3.70
CA VAL A 166 -8.59 -21.40 3.62
C VAL A 166 -8.51 -22.01 2.23
N ASP A 167 -8.17 -23.30 2.16
CA ASP A 167 -8.21 -24.03 0.89
C ASP A 167 -9.67 -24.30 0.49
N THR A 168 -10.14 -23.56 -0.51
CA THR A 168 -11.51 -23.70 -1.05
C THR A 168 -11.64 -24.83 -2.06
N ASN A 169 -10.54 -25.50 -2.43
CA ASN A 169 -10.55 -26.63 -3.36
C ASN A 169 -10.89 -27.97 -2.68
N PHE A 170 -11.16 -27.96 -1.39
CA PHE A 170 -11.60 -29.16 -0.70
C PHE A 170 -13.07 -29.48 -1.09
N VAL A 171 -13.26 -30.10 -2.25
CA VAL A 171 -14.52 -30.76 -2.58
C VAL A 171 -14.64 -31.99 -1.69
N LEU A 172 -15.45 -31.90 -0.67
CA LEU A 172 -15.84 -33.05 0.15
C LEU A 172 -16.61 -34.01 -0.76
N THR A 173 -15.93 -34.98 -1.35
CA THR A 173 -16.60 -36.11 -2.00
C THR A 173 -17.18 -36.98 -0.90
N ILE A 174 -18.43 -36.73 -0.54
CA ILE A 174 -19.19 -37.66 0.30
C ILE A 174 -19.53 -38.84 -0.61
N LEU A 175 -18.89 -39.98 -0.37
CA LEU A 175 -19.26 -41.28 -0.93
C LEU A 175 -20.47 -41.83 -0.18
#